data_f20d99a75ee6f75ad86ada3e5359d610
#
_entry.id   f20d99a75ee6f75ad86ada3e5359d610
#
_cell.length_a   1.000
_cell.length_b   1.000
_cell.length_c   1.000
_cell.angle_alpha   90.00
_cell.angle_beta   90.00
_cell.angle_gamma   90.00
#
_symmetry.space_group_name_H-M   'P 1'
#
loop_
_entity.id
_entity.type
_entity.pdbx_description
1 polymer ?
#
loop_
_entity_poly.entity_id
_entity_poly.type
_entity_poly.pdbx_seq_one_letter_code
_entity_poly.pdbx_strand_id
1 'polypeptide(L)'
;MDNIEKLVRERRSFRTFDGREVTAEDREKLCRFMETIDNPYGIPVQFKLLEKMSCPVVVGTDLYVGAKIKTVPYLNEAFGYAFEKLVIYAQSLGIGTVWIGGTMDRAAFERAMELSDNEVMPCVSPRGYPAKKMSFRESMMRKGIKADERLAFENIAYRNSFEQTLTSDEAGKLFLPLEMVRLAPSAVNK
;
A
#
# COMPACT_ATOMS: atom_id res chain seq x y z
N MET A 1 16.00 -5.91 -5.16
CA MET A 1 15.36 -5.91 -3.81
C MET A 1 15.68 -7.24 -3.15
N ASP A 2 16.78 -7.26 -2.40
CA ASP A 2 17.40 -8.48 -1.88
C ASP A 2 16.72 -9.06 -0.64
N ASN A 3 15.50 -8.97 -0.42
CA ASN A 3 14.71 -9.73 0.56
C ASN A 3 13.26 -9.25 0.60
N ILE A 4 12.54 -9.46 -0.49
CA ILE A 4 11.13 -9.06 -0.62
C ILE A 4 10.27 -9.70 0.47
N GLU A 5 10.54 -10.95 0.84
CA GLU A 5 9.83 -11.64 1.91
C GLU A 5 9.93 -10.89 3.23
N LYS A 6 11.14 -10.48 3.62
CA LYS A 6 11.36 -9.70 4.85
C LYS A 6 10.59 -8.38 4.80
N LEU A 7 10.67 -7.66 3.68
CA LEU A 7 9.98 -6.38 3.52
C LEU A 7 8.45 -6.53 3.65
N VAL A 8 7.88 -7.58 3.05
CA VAL A 8 6.44 -7.87 3.16
C VAL A 8 6.06 -8.21 4.60
N ARG A 9 6.84 -9.02 5.30
CA ARG A 9 6.59 -9.40 6.71
C ARG A 9 6.69 -8.21 7.67
N GLU A 10 7.62 -7.30 7.44
CA GLU A 10 7.85 -6.11 8.27
C GLU A 10 6.91 -4.95 7.93
N ARG A 11 6.36 -4.92 6.70
CA ARG A 11 5.48 -3.86 6.23
C ARG A 11 4.21 -3.79 7.08
N ARG A 12 3.88 -2.61 7.52
CA ARG A 12 2.60 -2.31 8.18
C ARG A 12 2.09 -0.93 7.76
N SER A 13 0.83 -0.65 8.06
CA SER A 13 0.23 0.66 7.84
C SER A 13 0.67 1.65 8.91
N PHE A 14 1.28 2.76 8.50
CA PHE A 14 1.69 3.87 9.37
C PHE A 14 0.81 5.09 9.12
N ARG A 15 0.31 5.69 10.18
CA ARG A 15 -0.47 6.94 10.15
C ARG A 15 0.14 8.04 11.00
N THR A 16 1.16 7.71 11.80
CA THR A 16 1.92 8.66 12.63
C THR A 16 3.37 8.65 12.19
N PHE A 17 3.84 9.80 11.74
CA PHE A 17 5.18 10.05 11.26
C PHE A 17 5.92 10.97 12.23
N ASP A 18 7.25 10.99 12.18
CA ASP A 18 8.07 11.70 13.15
C ASP A 18 8.25 13.20 12.87
N GLY A 19 7.66 13.71 11.80
CA GLY A 19 7.71 15.12 11.42
C GLY A 19 8.94 15.53 10.61
N ARG A 20 9.90 14.64 10.42
CA ARG A 20 11.04 14.92 9.53
C ARG A 20 10.60 14.86 8.08
N GLU A 21 11.10 15.78 7.29
CA GLU A 21 10.95 15.70 5.83
C GLU A 21 11.64 14.45 5.28
N VAL A 22 11.03 13.83 4.28
CA VAL A 22 11.70 12.80 3.49
C VAL A 22 12.86 13.45 2.76
N THR A 23 14.06 12.89 2.88
CA THR A 23 15.27 13.46 2.32
C THR A 23 15.19 13.64 0.81
N ALA A 24 15.92 14.59 0.24
CA ALA A 24 15.97 14.79 -1.21
C ALA A 24 16.42 13.52 -1.94
N GLU A 25 17.38 12.79 -1.36
CA GLU A 25 17.86 11.51 -1.91
C GLU A 25 16.75 10.46 -1.96
N ASP A 26 15.99 10.29 -0.86
CA ASP A 26 14.90 9.30 -0.82
C ASP A 26 13.73 9.71 -1.72
N ARG A 27 13.43 11.00 -1.83
CA ARG A 27 12.45 11.51 -2.81
C ARG A 27 12.87 11.19 -4.24
N GLU A 28 14.14 11.41 -4.56
CA GLU A 28 14.68 11.10 -5.90
C GLU A 28 14.61 9.59 -6.19
N LYS A 29 14.98 8.75 -5.22
CA LYS A 29 14.85 7.29 -5.33
C LYS A 29 13.39 6.86 -5.59
N LEU A 30 12.44 7.44 -4.86
CA LEU A 30 11.01 7.17 -5.06
C LEU A 30 10.57 7.59 -6.47
N CYS A 31 10.93 8.81 -6.92
CA CYS A 31 10.57 9.30 -8.25
C CYS A 31 11.12 8.40 -9.35
N ARG A 32 12.41 8.08 -9.31
CA ARG A 32 13.04 7.16 -10.27
C ARG A 32 12.37 5.78 -10.27
N PHE A 33 12.04 5.26 -9.10
CA PHE A 33 11.38 3.96 -9.03
C PHE A 33 9.96 4.00 -9.61
N MET A 34 9.18 5.07 -9.34
CA MET A 34 7.84 5.25 -9.90
C MET A 34 7.83 5.22 -11.44
N GLU A 35 8.88 5.74 -12.10
CA GLU A 35 9.03 5.72 -13.56
C GLU A 35 9.28 4.33 -14.12
N THR A 36 9.78 3.39 -13.30
CA THR A 36 10.11 2.03 -13.71
C THR A 36 9.03 1.00 -13.39
N ILE A 37 7.94 1.41 -12.71
CA ILE A 37 6.91 0.49 -12.29
C ILE A 37 6.07 0.05 -13.50
N ASP A 38 6.12 -1.23 -13.77
CA ASP A 38 5.25 -1.95 -14.70
C ASP A 38 4.31 -2.91 -13.95
N ASN A 39 3.38 -3.52 -14.68
CA ASN A 39 2.49 -4.55 -14.17
C ASN A 39 2.16 -5.58 -15.28
N PRO A 40 1.74 -6.81 -14.89
CA PRO A 40 1.47 -7.92 -15.84
C PRO A 40 0.33 -7.64 -16.82
N TYR A 41 -0.50 -6.63 -16.55
CA TYR A 41 -1.66 -6.28 -17.38
C TYR A 41 -1.30 -5.28 -18.49
N GLY A 42 -0.10 -4.71 -18.48
CA GLY A 42 0.33 -3.69 -19.45
C GLY A 42 -0.46 -2.39 -19.39
N ILE A 43 -1.16 -2.12 -18.28
CA ILE A 43 -1.98 -0.92 -18.08
C ILE A 43 -1.13 0.12 -17.31
N PRO A 44 -0.77 1.26 -17.89
CA PRO A 44 0.05 2.26 -17.22
C PRO A 44 -0.63 2.84 -15.98
N VAL A 45 0.09 2.86 -14.85
CA VAL A 45 -0.28 3.57 -13.63
C VAL A 45 0.60 4.80 -13.50
N GLN A 46 0.00 5.97 -13.44
CA GLN A 46 0.73 7.23 -13.34
C GLN A 46 0.83 7.65 -11.87
N PHE A 47 2.05 7.73 -11.36
CA PHE A 47 2.35 8.16 -10.00
C PHE A 47 2.77 9.62 -9.95
N LYS A 48 2.45 10.31 -8.84
CA LYS A 48 2.89 11.67 -8.57
C LYS A 48 3.17 11.86 -7.08
N LEU A 49 4.30 12.50 -6.75
CA LEU A 49 4.51 13.03 -5.40
C LEU A 49 3.67 14.29 -5.24
N LEU A 50 2.90 14.34 -4.17
CA LEU A 50 2.00 15.44 -3.83
C LEU A 50 2.45 16.04 -2.50
N GLU A 51 2.82 17.31 -2.51
CA GLU A 51 3.26 18.06 -1.33
C GLU A 51 2.11 18.90 -0.75
N LYS A 52 2.25 19.25 0.53
CA LYS A 52 1.28 20.08 1.26
C LYS A 52 -0.14 19.51 1.24
N MET A 53 -0.24 18.18 1.21
CA MET A 53 -1.50 17.47 1.31
C MET A 53 -1.77 17.05 2.74
N SER A 54 -3.04 16.86 3.07
CA SER A 54 -3.44 16.41 4.40
C SER A 54 -4.54 15.35 4.36
N CYS A 55 -4.55 14.52 5.38
CA CYS A 55 -5.63 13.56 5.61
C CYS A 55 -5.90 13.50 7.11
N PRO A 56 -7.18 13.54 7.56
CA PRO A 56 -7.54 13.58 8.99
C PRO A 56 -6.99 12.43 9.82
N VAL A 57 -6.62 11.31 9.20
CA VAL A 57 -6.11 10.11 9.88
C VAL A 57 -4.59 10.01 9.89
N VAL A 58 -3.89 11.01 9.35
CA VAL A 58 -2.42 11.05 9.21
C VAL A 58 -1.86 12.22 10.00
N VAL A 59 -0.75 12.01 10.69
CA VAL A 59 -0.06 13.02 11.49
C VAL A 59 1.44 12.95 11.21
N GLY A 60 2.10 14.12 11.10
CA GLY A 60 3.55 14.24 11.02
C GLY A 60 4.14 14.14 9.61
N THR A 61 3.31 14.20 8.57
CA THR A 61 3.75 14.38 7.18
C THR A 61 2.67 15.07 6.35
N ASP A 62 3.08 15.82 5.35
CA ASP A 62 2.24 16.42 4.32
C ASP A 62 2.64 15.96 2.90
N LEU A 63 3.58 15.01 2.82
CA LEU A 63 4.01 14.38 1.57
C LEU A 63 3.20 13.12 1.30
N TYR A 64 2.63 13.03 0.11
CA TYR A 64 1.84 11.88 -0.34
C TYR A 64 2.30 11.38 -1.71
N VAL A 65 1.96 10.15 -2.01
CA VAL A 65 1.92 9.65 -3.39
C VAL A 65 0.46 9.47 -3.77
N GLY A 66 0.07 10.11 -4.85
CA GLY A 66 -1.13 9.78 -5.61
C GLY A 66 -0.77 8.88 -6.78
N ALA A 67 -1.74 8.09 -7.21
CA ALA A 67 -1.61 7.32 -8.44
C ALA A 67 -2.95 7.25 -9.16
N LYS A 68 -2.91 7.40 -10.49
CA LYS A 68 -4.10 7.36 -11.34
C LYS A 68 -3.94 6.34 -12.46
N ILE A 69 -5.07 5.82 -12.93
CA ILE A 69 -5.14 4.79 -13.96
C ILE A 69 -6.39 5.01 -14.81
N LYS A 70 -6.33 4.64 -16.09
CA LYS A 70 -7.50 4.68 -16.97
C LYS A 70 -8.56 3.67 -16.56
N THR A 71 -9.82 4.03 -16.76
CA THR A 71 -10.96 3.15 -16.53
C THR A 71 -11.07 2.14 -17.68
N VAL A 72 -10.46 0.97 -17.46
CA VAL A 72 -10.39 -0.16 -18.41
C VAL A 72 -10.54 -1.48 -17.65
N PRO A 73 -10.85 -2.61 -18.32
CA PRO A 73 -10.83 -3.92 -17.68
C PRO A 73 -9.50 -4.18 -16.95
N TYR A 74 -9.55 -4.83 -15.81
CA TYR A 74 -8.39 -5.16 -14.95
C TYR A 74 -7.65 -3.96 -14.32
N LEU A 75 -8.28 -2.78 -14.31
CA LEU A 75 -7.66 -1.58 -13.71
C LEU A 75 -7.29 -1.79 -12.22
N ASN A 76 -8.14 -2.49 -11.46
CA ASN A 76 -7.91 -2.70 -10.02
C ASN A 76 -6.72 -3.60 -9.75
N GLU A 77 -6.58 -4.67 -10.53
CA GLU A 77 -5.47 -5.62 -10.45
C GLU A 77 -4.14 -4.95 -10.85
N ALA A 78 -4.16 -4.21 -11.97
CA ALA A 78 -3.00 -3.45 -12.45
C ALA A 78 -2.56 -2.38 -11.45
N PHE A 79 -3.54 -1.62 -10.93
CA PHE A 79 -3.29 -0.59 -9.91
C PHE A 79 -2.75 -1.21 -8.62
N GLY A 80 -3.41 -2.25 -8.13
CA GLY A 80 -3.01 -2.94 -6.89
C GLY A 80 -1.57 -3.46 -6.97
N TYR A 81 -1.22 -4.11 -8.07
CA TYR A 81 0.12 -4.61 -8.33
C TYR A 81 1.16 -3.48 -8.34
N ALA A 82 0.93 -2.44 -9.14
CA ALA A 82 1.86 -1.33 -9.28
C ALA A 82 2.02 -0.53 -7.99
N PHE A 83 0.91 -0.27 -7.28
CA PHE A 83 0.94 0.51 -6.05
C PHE A 83 1.62 -0.24 -4.90
N GLU A 84 1.41 -1.57 -4.77
CA GLU A 84 2.10 -2.36 -3.76
C GLU A 84 3.61 -2.51 -4.06
N LYS A 85 4.04 -2.58 -5.34
CA LYS A 85 5.48 -2.48 -5.68
C LYS A 85 6.11 -1.22 -5.08
N LEU A 86 5.43 -0.07 -5.21
CA LEU A 86 5.92 1.18 -4.63
C LEU A 86 5.90 1.17 -3.10
N VAL A 87 4.89 0.55 -2.48
CA VAL A 87 4.79 0.41 -1.02
C VAL A 87 5.95 -0.42 -0.47
N ILE A 88 6.26 -1.56 -1.10
CA ILE A 88 7.38 -2.42 -0.72
C ILE A 88 8.72 -1.71 -0.94
N TYR A 89 8.86 -0.96 -2.04
CA TYR A 89 10.06 -0.17 -2.27
C TYR A 89 10.24 0.93 -1.21
N ALA A 90 9.19 1.66 -0.86
CA ALA A 90 9.23 2.65 0.21
C ALA A 90 9.64 2.03 1.56
N GLN A 91 9.14 0.82 1.88
CA GLN A 91 9.54 0.06 3.06
C GLN A 91 11.06 -0.22 3.05
N SER A 92 11.66 -0.53 1.90
CA SER A 92 13.12 -0.77 1.80
C SER A 92 13.97 0.48 2.09
N LEU A 93 13.38 1.67 1.93
CA LEU A 93 13.98 2.96 2.28
C LEU A 93 13.68 3.40 3.73
N GLY A 94 12.94 2.58 4.51
CA GLY A 94 12.47 2.95 5.85
C GLY A 94 11.34 3.99 5.84
N ILE A 95 10.70 4.21 4.71
CA ILE A 95 9.58 5.15 4.55
C ILE A 95 8.27 4.42 4.84
N GLY A 96 7.53 4.93 5.82
CA GLY A 96 6.21 4.43 6.21
C GLY A 96 5.14 4.78 5.17
N THR A 97 4.14 3.91 5.07
CA THR A 97 3.05 4.00 4.11
C THR A 97 1.73 3.52 4.70
N VAL A 98 0.62 3.91 4.11
CA VAL A 98 -0.71 3.32 4.29
C VAL A 98 -1.57 3.60 3.07
N TRP A 99 -2.37 2.62 2.66
CA TRP A 99 -3.38 2.81 1.63
C TRP A 99 -4.57 3.60 2.19
N ILE A 100 -4.91 4.73 1.59
CA ILE A 100 -6.04 5.58 1.98
C ILE A 100 -6.97 5.77 0.78
N GLY A 101 -8.14 5.15 0.83
CA GLY A 101 -9.14 5.24 -0.25
C GLY A 101 -10.41 6.00 0.15
N GLY A 102 -10.72 6.14 1.44
CA GLY A 102 -12.01 6.68 1.89
C GLY A 102 -11.95 7.85 2.88
N THR A 103 -10.84 8.04 3.59
CA THR A 103 -10.73 9.04 4.66
C THR A 103 -9.90 10.26 4.28
N MET A 104 -9.91 10.64 3.00
CA MET A 104 -9.19 11.80 2.45
C MET A 104 -10.17 12.81 1.84
N ASP A 105 -9.75 14.05 1.67
CA ASP A 105 -10.42 14.99 0.77
C ASP A 105 -10.15 14.56 -0.68
N ARG A 106 -11.00 13.68 -1.19
CA ARG A 106 -10.86 13.09 -2.53
C ARG A 106 -10.73 14.16 -3.60
N ALA A 107 -11.58 15.19 -3.58
CA ALA A 107 -11.58 16.23 -4.59
C ALA A 107 -10.26 17.04 -4.61
N ALA A 108 -9.66 17.30 -3.44
CA ALA A 108 -8.36 17.95 -3.38
C ALA A 108 -7.24 17.09 -3.99
N PHE A 109 -7.22 15.80 -3.70
CA PHE A 109 -6.23 14.88 -4.26
C PHE A 109 -6.43 14.65 -5.76
N GLU A 110 -7.67 14.53 -6.23
CA GLU A 110 -7.99 14.38 -7.66
C GLU A 110 -7.56 15.61 -8.47
N ARG A 111 -7.80 16.81 -7.94
CA ARG A 111 -7.26 18.04 -8.56
C ARG A 111 -5.74 18.07 -8.60
N ALA A 112 -5.07 17.66 -7.51
CA ALA A 112 -3.61 17.63 -7.46
C ALA A 112 -3.01 16.57 -8.42
N MET A 113 -3.74 15.50 -8.68
CA MET A 113 -3.40 14.46 -9.66
C MET A 113 -3.80 14.82 -11.10
N GLU A 114 -4.54 15.91 -11.31
CA GLU A 114 -4.99 16.32 -12.63
C GLU A 114 -5.74 15.18 -13.34
N LEU A 115 -6.78 14.62 -12.66
CA LEU A 115 -7.57 13.53 -13.22
C LEU A 115 -8.34 13.99 -14.46
N SER A 116 -8.32 13.14 -15.49
CA SER A 116 -9.20 13.24 -16.66
C SER A 116 -10.47 12.42 -16.47
N ASP A 117 -11.52 12.67 -17.26
CA ASP A 117 -12.84 12.04 -17.12
C ASP A 117 -12.82 10.50 -17.22
N ASN A 118 -11.82 9.94 -17.92
CA ASN A 118 -11.65 8.50 -18.10
C ASN A 118 -10.60 7.89 -17.15
N GLU A 119 -10.20 8.61 -16.13
CA GLU A 119 -9.22 8.16 -15.14
C GLU A 119 -9.85 8.06 -13.76
N VAL A 120 -9.29 7.20 -12.94
CA VAL A 120 -9.63 7.06 -11.52
C VAL A 120 -8.38 7.07 -10.66
N MET A 121 -8.53 7.54 -9.43
CA MET A 121 -7.52 7.49 -8.38
C MET A 121 -8.06 6.61 -7.24
N PRO A 122 -7.77 5.31 -7.20
CA PRO A 122 -8.33 4.40 -6.20
C PRO A 122 -7.91 4.76 -4.77
N CYS A 123 -6.66 5.13 -4.56
CA CYS A 123 -6.15 5.53 -3.26
C CYS A 123 -4.96 6.49 -3.36
N VAL A 124 -4.58 7.04 -2.22
CA VAL A 124 -3.33 7.77 -1.99
C VAL A 124 -2.58 7.14 -0.81
N SER A 125 -1.32 7.49 -0.65
CA SER A 125 -0.54 7.03 0.51
C SER A 125 0.40 8.12 1.00
N PRO A 126 0.41 8.43 2.32
CA PRO A 126 1.42 9.32 2.90
C PRO A 126 2.81 8.70 2.78
N ARG A 127 3.82 9.56 2.79
CA ARG A 127 5.23 9.21 2.85
C ARG A 127 5.90 9.98 3.97
N GLY A 128 6.64 9.28 4.80
CA GLY A 128 7.38 9.87 5.92
C GLY A 128 8.11 8.81 6.72
N TYR A 129 8.99 9.23 7.60
CA TYR A 129 9.64 8.30 8.52
C TYR A 129 8.70 7.99 9.69
N PRO A 130 8.46 6.70 10.00
CA PRO A 130 7.55 6.31 11.06
C PRO A 130 7.97 6.88 12.43
N ALA A 131 7.03 7.41 13.19
CA ALA A 131 7.28 7.82 14.56
C ALA A 131 7.56 6.59 15.45
N LYS A 132 8.43 6.77 16.46
CA LYS A 132 8.71 5.71 17.45
C LYS A 132 7.46 5.31 18.25
N LYS A 133 6.52 6.24 18.45
CA LYS A 133 5.25 6.01 19.15
C LYS A 133 4.10 6.40 18.24
N MET A 134 3.09 5.54 18.15
CA MET A 134 1.84 5.85 17.45
C MET A 134 1.05 6.92 18.19
N SER A 135 0.28 7.71 17.47
CA SER A 135 -0.75 8.57 18.06
C SER A 135 -1.82 7.71 18.74
N PHE A 136 -2.48 8.30 19.75
CA PHE A 136 -3.59 7.63 20.42
C PHE A 136 -4.69 7.20 19.43
N ARG A 137 -4.98 8.07 18.45
CA ARG A 137 -5.97 7.80 17.40
C ARG A 137 -5.58 6.59 16.53
N GLU A 138 -4.32 6.50 16.11
CA GLU A 138 -3.82 5.34 15.35
C GLU A 138 -3.91 4.07 16.20
N SER A 139 -3.52 4.13 17.46
CA SER A 139 -3.59 2.97 18.37
C SER A 139 -5.03 2.45 18.52
N MET A 140 -5.99 3.36 18.72
CA MET A 140 -7.42 3.00 18.81
C MET A 140 -7.93 2.39 17.51
N MET A 141 -7.61 3.00 16.36
CA MET A 141 -8.00 2.49 15.06
C MET A 141 -7.45 1.09 14.83
N ARG A 142 -6.15 0.87 15.09
CA ARG A 142 -5.50 -0.44 14.91
C ARG A 142 -6.15 -1.53 15.77
N LYS A 143 -6.50 -1.21 17.03
CA LYS A 143 -7.22 -2.15 17.90
C LYS A 143 -8.61 -2.46 17.35
N GLY A 144 -9.34 -1.45 16.90
CA GLY A 144 -10.71 -1.64 16.38
C GLY A 144 -10.78 -2.52 15.13
N ILE A 145 -9.79 -2.42 14.25
CA ILE A 145 -9.73 -3.26 13.03
C ILE A 145 -8.84 -4.49 13.18
N LYS A 146 -8.35 -4.78 14.39
CA LYS A 146 -7.44 -5.90 14.66
C LYS A 146 -6.24 -5.94 13.69
N ALA A 147 -5.60 -4.80 13.48
CA ALA A 147 -4.64 -4.55 12.41
C ALA A 147 -3.42 -5.49 12.41
N ASP A 148 -3.11 -6.13 13.51
CA ASP A 148 -1.98 -7.05 13.67
C ASP A 148 -2.40 -8.53 13.58
N GLU A 149 -3.71 -8.81 13.51
CA GLU A 149 -4.21 -10.17 13.33
C GLU A 149 -4.23 -10.53 11.84
N ARG A 150 -4.10 -11.83 11.56
CA ARG A 150 -4.30 -12.41 10.22
C ARG A 150 -5.05 -13.72 10.38
N LEU A 151 -5.92 -14.01 9.43
CA LEU A 151 -6.52 -15.33 9.34
C LEU A 151 -5.43 -16.40 9.14
N ALA A 152 -5.64 -17.59 9.67
CA ALA A 152 -4.76 -18.71 9.40
C ALA A 152 -4.73 -19.02 7.89
N PHE A 153 -3.61 -19.58 7.42
CA PHE A 153 -3.43 -19.88 6.00
C PHE A 153 -4.57 -20.76 5.46
N GLU A 154 -4.94 -21.78 6.21
CA GLU A 154 -5.97 -22.76 5.87
C GLU A 154 -7.38 -22.14 5.80
N ASN A 155 -7.57 -20.94 6.38
CA ASN A 155 -8.86 -20.24 6.33
C ASN A 155 -9.03 -19.37 5.07
N ILE A 156 -7.98 -19.23 4.26
CA ILE A 156 -8.00 -18.39 3.05
C ILE A 156 -7.44 -19.11 1.81
N ALA A 157 -6.78 -20.24 1.98
CA ALA A 157 -6.21 -21.02 0.90
C ALA A 157 -7.03 -22.29 0.66
N TYR A 158 -7.41 -22.52 -0.59
CA TYR A 158 -8.27 -23.65 -0.98
C TYR A 158 -7.73 -24.33 -2.23
N ARG A 159 -8.06 -25.61 -2.40
CA ARG A 159 -7.75 -26.39 -3.59
C ARG A 159 -9.05 -26.80 -4.29
N ASN A 160 -9.16 -26.50 -5.56
CA ASN A 160 -10.29 -26.85 -6.44
C ASN A 160 -11.66 -26.28 -6.04
N SER A 161 -12.02 -26.25 -4.76
CA SER A 161 -13.28 -25.71 -4.24
C SER A 161 -13.08 -25.11 -2.85
N PHE A 162 -13.99 -24.23 -2.42
CA PHE A 162 -13.99 -23.66 -1.07
C PHE A 162 -14.25 -24.68 0.07
N GLU A 163 -14.58 -25.90 -0.26
CA GLU A 163 -14.77 -26.99 0.70
C GLU A 163 -13.46 -27.72 1.03
N GLN A 164 -12.43 -27.52 0.22
CA GLN A 164 -11.13 -28.18 0.35
C GLN A 164 -10.06 -27.16 0.74
N THR A 165 -9.83 -27.04 2.04
CA THR A 165 -8.74 -26.19 2.53
C THR A 165 -7.38 -26.71 2.05
N LEU A 166 -6.46 -25.78 1.80
CA LEU A 166 -5.08 -26.09 1.43
C LEU A 166 -4.19 -25.86 2.65
N THR A 167 -3.47 -26.88 3.08
CA THR A 167 -2.48 -26.74 4.14
C THR A 167 -1.15 -26.19 3.62
N SER A 168 -0.32 -25.66 4.52
CA SER A 168 1.02 -25.15 4.16
C SER A 168 1.90 -26.23 3.51
N ASP A 169 1.84 -27.46 4.00
CA ASP A 169 2.62 -28.59 3.48
C ASP A 169 2.17 -28.98 2.07
N GLU A 170 0.85 -29.03 1.85
CA GLU A 170 0.27 -29.34 0.54
C GLU A 170 0.52 -28.24 -0.49
N ALA A 171 0.65 -26.98 -0.07
CA ALA A 171 0.94 -25.85 -0.93
C ALA A 171 2.36 -25.95 -1.54
N GLY A 172 3.30 -26.61 -0.85
CA GLY A 172 4.65 -26.84 -1.33
C GLY A 172 5.32 -25.54 -1.83
N LYS A 173 5.74 -25.50 -3.09
CA LYS A 173 6.38 -24.32 -3.70
C LYS A 173 5.48 -23.09 -3.78
N LEU A 174 4.17 -23.25 -3.72
CA LEU A 174 3.20 -22.16 -3.75
C LEU A 174 2.95 -21.55 -2.37
N PHE A 175 3.43 -22.19 -1.29
CA PHE A 175 3.21 -21.68 0.07
C PHE A 175 3.72 -20.24 0.22
N LEU A 176 4.97 -19.97 -0.15
CA LEU A 176 5.56 -18.64 0.05
C LEU A 176 4.81 -17.53 -0.72
N PRO A 177 4.50 -17.67 -2.03
CA PRO A 177 3.68 -16.67 -2.73
C PRO A 177 2.29 -16.46 -2.10
N LEU A 178 1.61 -17.52 -1.72
CA LEU A 178 0.28 -17.45 -1.08
C LEU A 178 0.35 -16.81 0.31
N GLU A 179 1.40 -17.09 1.07
CA GLU A 179 1.66 -16.44 2.36
C GLU A 179 1.91 -14.93 2.19
N MET A 180 2.62 -14.50 1.15
CA MET A 180 2.79 -13.07 0.83
C MET A 180 1.46 -12.41 0.50
N VAL A 181 0.56 -13.08 -0.21
CA VAL A 181 -0.81 -12.61 -0.46
C VAL A 181 -1.59 -12.48 0.84
N ARG A 182 -1.51 -13.48 1.75
CA ARG A 182 -2.15 -13.44 3.07
C ARG A 182 -1.73 -12.24 3.90
N LEU A 183 -0.47 -11.79 3.77
CA LEU A 183 0.09 -10.65 4.49
C LEU A 183 -0.18 -9.30 3.81
N ALA A 184 -0.75 -9.29 2.60
CA ALA A 184 -1.04 -8.07 1.87
C ALA A 184 -1.98 -7.14 2.66
N PRO A 185 -1.90 -5.82 2.45
CA PRO A 185 -2.85 -4.89 3.05
C PRO A 185 -4.26 -5.14 2.52
N SER A 186 -5.24 -5.11 3.41
CA SER A 186 -6.65 -5.23 3.04
C SER A 186 -7.48 -4.11 3.67
N ALA A 187 -8.66 -3.84 3.11
CA ALA A 187 -9.56 -2.84 3.64
C ALA A 187 -10.03 -3.24 5.05
N VAL A 188 -9.77 -2.38 6.05
CA VAL A 188 -10.08 -2.61 7.47
C VAL A 188 -9.64 -3.96 8.01
N ASN A 189 -8.58 -4.51 7.43
CA ASN A 189 -7.97 -5.80 7.81
C ASN A 189 -8.95 -7.00 7.71
N LYS A 190 -9.70 -7.05 6.61
CA LYS A 190 -10.64 -8.15 6.31
C LYS A 190 -10.12 -9.03 5.19
#